data_fddab438a0e54b3d0d9d47453a0615a4
#
_entry.id   fddab438a0e54b3d0d9d47453a0615a4
#
_cell.length_a   1.000
_cell.length_b   1.000
_cell.length_c   1.000
_cell.angle_alpha   90.00
_cell.angle_beta   90.00
_cell.angle_gamma   90.00
#
_symmetry.space_group_name_H-M   'P 1'
#
loop_
_entity.id
_entity.type
_entity.pdbx_description
1 polymer ?
#
loop_
_entity_poly.entity_id
_entity_poly.type
_entity_poly.pdbx_seq_one_letter_code
_entity_poly.pdbx_strand_id
1 'polypeptide(L)' 'MTVHSFEETINGHDYKIEVLGVRPDRWRAYLVRVTDGPTALMPFYGRTPDEAAQQLVNWLIQAHRVEVDSI' A
#
# COMPACT_ATOMS: atom_id res chain seq x y z
N MET A 1 -10.41 12.82 12.84
CA MET A 1 -9.56 11.76 12.29
C MET A 1 -9.31 12.01 10.82
N THR A 2 -8.07 12.00 10.42
CA THR A 2 -7.70 12.31 9.03
C THR A 2 -7.34 11.02 8.30
N VAL A 3 -7.97 10.83 7.14
CA VAL A 3 -7.71 9.69 6.28
C VAL A 3 -7.26 10.20 4.93
N HIS A 4 -6.13 9.72 4.45
CA HIS A 4 -5.62 10.03 3.12
C HIS A 4 -5.85 8.83 2.22
N SER A 5 -6.27 9.09 1.00
CA SER A 5 -6.49 8.03 0.01
C SER A 5 -5.53 8.21 -1.14
N PHE A 6 -4.91 7.12 -1.56
CA PHE A 6 -3.99 7.09 -2.70
C PHE A 6 -4.45 6.01 -3.66
N GLU A 7 -4.28 6.28 -4.94
CA GLU A 7 -4.57 5.29 -5.97
C GLU A 7 -3.30 5.05 -6.75
N GLU A 8 -2.97 3.78 -6.93
CA GLU A 8 -1.76 3.36 -7.64
C GLU A 8 -2.10 2.27 -8.62
N THR A 9 -1.47 2.34 -9.78
CA THR A 9 -1.56 1.27 -10.77
C THR A 9 -0.21 0.59 -10.85
N ILE A 10 -0.16 -0.69 -10.53
CA ILE A 10 1.07 -1.46 -10.50
C ILE A 10 0.88 -2.67 -11.38
N ASN A 11 1.70 -2.77 -12.42
CA ASN A 11 1.67 -3.91 -13.35
C ASN A 11 0.26 -4.14 -13.92
N GLY A 12 -0.45 -3.07 -14.23
CA GLY A 12 -1.79 -3.15 -14.81
C GLY A 12 -2.91 -3.38 -13.81
N HIS A 13 -2.60 -3.46 -12.53
CA HIS A 13 -3.59 -3.64 -11.48
C HIS A 13 -3.78 -2.36 -10.68
N ASP A 14 -5.03 -1.99 -10.45
CA ASP A 14 -5.37 -0.78 -9.71
C ASP A 14 -5.56 -1.10 -8.23
N TYR A 15 -4.89 -0.32 -7.39
CA TYR A 15 -4.98 -0.47 -5.95
C TYR A 15 -5.43 0.83 -5.30
N LYS A 16 -6.27 0.70 -4.30
CA LYS A 16 -6.65 1.84 -3.47
C LYS A 16 -6.04 1.64 -2.09
N ILE A 17 -5.27 2.64 -1.68
CA ILE A 17 -4.55 2.62 -0.40
C ILE A 17 -5.12 3.70 0.48
N GLU A 18 -5.51 3.35 1.69
CA GLU A 18 -5.90 4.34 2.69
C GLU A 18 -4.85 4.41 3.77
N VAL A 19 -4.57 5.64 4.20
CA VAL A 19 -3.58 5.90 5.24
C VAL A 19 -4.26 6.63 6.38
N LEU A 20 -4.15 6.05 7.56
CA LEU A 20 -4.82 6.53 8.75
C LEU A 20 -3.79 7.00 9.76
N GLY A 21 -4.01 8.18 10.36
CA GLY A 21 -3.15 8.67 11.40
C GLY A 21 -3.39 7.93 12.72
N VAL A 22 -2.35 7.27 13.20
CA VAL A 22 -2.41 6.57 14.49
C VAL A 22 -1.93 7.50 15.60
N ARG A 23 -0.89 8.27 15.31
CA ARG A 23 -0.32 9.29 16.19
C ARG A 23 0.16 10.43 15.30
N PRO A 24 0.52 11.59 15.87
CA PRO A 24 0.97 12.71 15.03
C PRO A 24 2.13 12.37 14.09
N ASP A 25 3.01 11.47 14.50
CA ASP A 25 4.17 11.08 13.70
C ASP A 25 4.12 9.61 13.27
N ARG A 26 2.93 9.01 13.27
CA ARG A 26 2.79 7.61 12.87
C ARG A 26 1.52 7.41 12.07
N TRP A 27 1.69 6.94 10.87
CA TRP A 27 0.61 6.70 9.93
C TRP A 27 0.61 5.23 9.51
N ARG A 28 -0.58 4.71 9.30
CA ARG A 28 -0.77 3.31 8.93
C ARG A 28 -1.43 3.24 7.55
N ALA A 29 -0.80 2.54 6.62
CA ALA A 29 -1.31 2.36 5.27
C ALA A 29 -1.83 0.94 5.12
N TYR A 30 -2.96 0.78 4.45
CA TYR A 30 -3.53 -0.54 4.19
C TYR A 30 -4.28 -0.52 2.87
N LEU A 31 -4.42 -1.71 2.28
CA LEU A 31 -5.18 -1.87 1.04
C LEU A 31 -6.66 -1.91 1.35
N VAL A 32 -7.42 -1.05 0.67
CA VAL A 32 -8.87 -1.02 0.81
C VAL A 32 -9.51 -1.96 -0.20
N ARG A 33 -8.94 -2.00 -1.41
CA ARG A 33 -9.53 -2.72 -2.50
C ARG A 33 -8.46 -3.28 -3.40
N VAL A 34 -8.57 -4.57 -3.70
CA VAL A 34 -7.71 -5.25 -4.65
C VAL A 34 -8.60 -5.90 -5.68
N THR A 35 -8.42 -5.53 -6.94
CA THR A 35 -9.21 -6.12 -8.01
C THR A 35 -8.65 -7.47 -8.39
N ASP A 36 -7.32 -7.57 -8.48
CA ASP A 36 -6.65 -8.78 -8.93
C ASP A 36 -5.18 -8.65 -8.57
N GLY A 37 -4.55 -9.70 -8.07
CA GLY A 37 -3.15 -9.70 -7.73
C GLY A 37 -2.88 -9.85 -6.24
N PRO A 38 -1.63 -9.64 -5.80
CA PRO A 38 -1.24 -9.88 -4.42
C PRO A 38 -1.93 -8.90 -3.45
N THR A 39 -2.22 -9.38 -2.26
CA THR A 39 -2.87 -8.60 -1.21
C THR A 39 -1.94 -8.46 -0.02
N ALA A 40 -1.77 -7.23 0.46
CA ALA A 40 -1.02 -6.99 1.68
C ALA A 40 -1.94 -7.26 2.87
N LEU A 41 -1.60 -8.25 3.68
CA LEU A 41 -2.40 -8.63 4.85
C LEU A 41 -2.05 -7.84 6.09
N MET A 42 -0.88 -7.19 6.10
CA MET A 42 -0.42 -6.41 7.23
C MET A 42 -0.36 -4.93 6.86
N PRO A 43 -0.67 -4.06 7.81
CA PRO A 43 -0.53 -2.63 7.55
C PRO A 43 0.94 -2.24 7.50
N PHE A 44 1.23 -1.17 6.79
CA PHE A 44 2.57 -0.59 6.71
C PHE A 44 2.55 0.76 7.41
N TYR A 45 3.64 1.08 8.07
CA TYR A 45 3.74 2.29 8.88
C TYR A 45 4.78 3.25 8.35
N GLY A 46 4.56 4.54 8.59
CA GLY A 46 5.49 5.59 8.26
C GLY A 46 5.25 6.78 9.15
N ARG A 47 6.15 7.75 9.09
CA ARG A 47 6.05 8.97 9.88
C ARG A 47 5.15 10.00 9.23
N THR A 48 4.92 9.86 7.93
CA THR A 48 4.03 10.72 7.16
C THR A 48 3.10 9.85 6.35
N PRO A 49 1.95 10.41 5.90
CA PRO A 49 1.05 9.65 5.04
C PRO A 49 1.74 9.12 3.79
N ASP A 50 2.57 9.97 3.16
CA ASP A 50 3.28 9.59 1.95
C ASP A 50 4.25 8.44 2.21
N GLU A 51 4.97 8.49 3.33
CA GLU A 51 5.92 7.45 3.67
C GLU A 51 5.21 6.12 3.90
N ALA A 52 4.10 6.13 4.64
CA ALA A 52 3.33 4.92 4.89
C ALA A 52 2.81 4.33 3.59
N ALA A 53 2.25 5.17 2.72
CA ALA A 53 1.75 4.72 1.43
C ALA A 53 2.88 4.15 0.59
N GLN A 54 4.05 4.79 0.61
CA GLN A 54 5.19 4.34 -0.18
C GLN A 54 5.69 2.96 0.27
N GLN A 55 5.67 2.70 1.57
CA GLN A 55 6.06 1.40 2.07
C GLN A 55 5.17 0.31 1.51
N LEU A 56 3.87 0.56 1.48
CA LEU A 56 2.92 -0.40 0.92
C LEU A 56 3.11 -0.56 -0.58
N VAL A 57 3.31 0.54 -1.30
CA VAL A 57 3.54 0.49 -2.75
C VAL A 57 4.80 -0.31 -3.06
N ASN A 58 5.86 -0.10 -2.29
CA ASN A 58 7.11 -0.84 -2.48
C ASN A 58 6.89 -2.35 -2.30
N TRP A 59 6.09 -2.73 -1.30
CA TRP A 59 5.75 -4.12 -1.08
C TRP A 59 4.99 -4.70 -2.28
N LEU A 60 4.03 -3.95 -2.80
CA LEU A 60 3.25 -4.40 -3.95
C LEU A 60 4.12 -4.59 -5.19
N ILE A 61 5.05 -3.67 -5.42
CA ILE A 61 5.98 -3.78 -6.55
C ILE A 61 6.83 -5.04 -6.41
N GLN A 62 7.33 -5.30 -5.21
CA GLN A 62 8.13 -6.49 -4.95
C GLN A 62 7.32 -7.76 -5.15
N ALA A 63 6.08 -7.77 -4.67
CA ALA A 63 5.21 -8.93 -4.80
C ALA A 63 4.91 -9.26 -6.26
N HIS A 64 4.66 -8.25 -7.08
CA HIS A 64 4.44 -8.47 -8.50
C HIS A 64 5.69 -8.98 -9.19
N ARG A 65 6.85 -8.47 -8.79
CA ARG A 65 8.12 -8.90 -9.37
C ARG A 65 8.39 -10.37 -9.05
N VAL A 66 8.17 -10.78 -7.81
CA VAL A 66 8.36 -12.17 -7.41
C VAL A 66 7.42 -13.08 -8.18
N GLU A 67 6.18 -12.66 -8.36
CA GLU A 67 5.19 -13.44 -9.09
C GLU A 67 5.63 -13.67 -10.55
N VAL A 68 6.17 -12.63 -11.18
CA VAL A 68 6.67 -12.75 -12.56
C VAL A 68 7.89 -13.65 -12.61
N ASP A 69 8.78 -13.56 -11.65
CA ASP A 69 10.02 -14.31 -11.63
C ASP A 69 9.83 -15.78 -11.28
N SER A 70 8.69 -16.14 -10.73
CA SER A 70 8.44 -17.50 -10.27
C SER A 70 8.00 -18.46 -11.37
N ILE A 71 7.97 -18.02 -12.59
CA ILE A 71 7.57 -18.86 -13.74
C ILE A 71 8.67 -19.81 -14.15
#